data_826385354e1ca318c42ac31d0490d96c
#
_entry.id   826385354e1ca318c42ac31d0490d96c
#
_cell.length_a   1.000
_cell.length_b   1.000
_cell.length_c   1.000
_cell.angle_alpha   90.00
_cell.angle_beta   90.00
_cell.angle_gamma   90.00
#
_symmetry.space_group_name_H-M   'P 1'
#
loop_
_entity.id
_entity.type
_entity.pdbx_description
1 polymer ?
#
loop_
_entity_poly.entity_id
_entity_poly.type
_entity_poly.pdbx_seq_one_letter_code
_entity_poly.pdbx_strand_id
1 'polypeptide(L)' 'MEKTIRTFGRSELAQQYFPQISPMSAWRKFREWLVLNPSLRSLASVTRRTFTPAEVQLIYAEFGEP' A
#
# COMPACT_ATOMS: atom_id res chain seq x y z
N MET A 1 -9.56 13.65 12.01
CA MET A 1 -10.43 13.01 11.01
C MET A 1 -10.05 11.56 10.85
N GLU A 2 -11.01 10.69 10.91
CA GLU A 2 -10.74 9.27 10.78
C GLU A 2 -10.45 8.88 9.33
N LYS A 3 -9.52 7.96 9.17
CA LYS A 3 -9.23 7.40 7.87
C LYS A 3 -10.22 6.30 7.55
N THR A 4 -10.86 6.40 6.39
CA THR A 4 -11.81 5.38 5.97
C THR A 4 -11.08 4.23 5.30
N ILE A 5 -11.37 3.00 5.73
CA ILE A 5 -10.85 1.81 5.07
C ILE A 5 -11.68 1.56 3.82
N ARG A 6 -11.04 1.58 2.67
CA ARG A 6 -11.71 1.40 1.39
C ARG A 6 -10.74 0.78 0.38
N THR A 7 -11.25 0.49 -0.81
CA THR A 7 -10.40 0.06 -1.92
C THR A 7 -9.54 1.25 -2.38
N PHE A 8 -8.26 1.02 -2.49
CA PHE A 8 -7.30 2.00 -2.98
C PHE A 8 -6.62 1.47 -4.22
N GLY A 9 -6.33 2.36 -5.17
CA GLY A 9 -5.34 2.05 -6.19
C GLY A 9 -3.98 1.85 -5.54
N ARG A 10 -3.18 0.92 -6.05
CA ARG A 10 -1.89 0.61 -5.41
C ARG A 10 -0.94 1.81 -5.42
N SER A 11 -0.93 2.57 -6.52
CA SER A 11 -0.12 3.79 -6.57
C SER A 11 -0.70 4.88 -5.68
N GLU A 12 -2.02 4.94 -5.59
CA GLU A 12 -2.71 5.88 -4.72
C GLU A 12 -2.34 5.63 -3.26
N LEU A 13 -2.40 4.39 -2.84
CA LEU A 13 -2.05 4.02 -1.46
C LEU A 13 -0.56 4.27 -1.20
N ALA A 14 0.29 3.86 -2.14
CA ALA A 14 1.73 4.07 -2.01
C ALA A 14 2.06 5.56 -1.86
N GLN A 15 1.36 6.42 -2.60
CA GLN A 15 1.62 7.84 -2.54
C GLN A 15 1.21 8.47 -1.21
N GLN A 16 0.30 7.83 -0.48
CA GLN A 16 -0.02 8.30 0.88
C GLN A 16 1.16 8.13 1.83
N TYR A 17 1.99 7.10 1.61
CA TYR A 17 3.20 6.88 2.40
C TYR A 17 4.40 7.68 1.87
N PHE A 18 4.39 7.99 0.59
CA PHE A 18 5.47 8.74 -0.06
C PHE A 18 4.89 9.90 -0.88
N PRO A 19 4.33 10.91 -0.20
CA PRO A 19 3.60 11.98 -0.91
C PRO A 19 4.49 12.93 -1.72
N GLN A 20 5.80 12.87 -1.53
CA GLN A 20 6.72 13.81 -2.14
C GLN A 20 7.25 13.34 -3.50
N ILE A 21 6.89 12.13 -3.92
CA ILE A 21 7.38 11.57 -5.18
C ILE A 21 6.20 11.17 -6.05
N SER A 22 6.46 10.87 -7.32
CA SER A 22 5.41 10.51 -8.27
C SER A 22 4.73 9.21 -7.87
N PRO A 23 3.49 8.98 -8.32
CA PRO A 23 2.77 7.74 -7.98
C PRO A 23 3.53 6.47 -8.38
N MET A 24 4.19 6.48 -9.53
CA MET A 24 4.94 5.32 -9.97
C MET A 24 6.17 5.06 -9.10
N SER A 25 6.89 6.11 -8.76
CA SER A 25 8.06 6.01 -7.87
C SER A 25 7.63 5.58 -6.47
N ALA A 26 6.50 6.12 -5.99
CA ALA A 26 5.95 5.73 -4.69
C ALA A 26 5.61 4.25 -4.69
N TRP A 27 5.00 3.74 -5.76
CA TRP A 27 4.66 2.33 -5.85
C TRP A 27 5.90 1.44 -5.82
N ARG A 28 6.97 1.82 -6.51
CA ARG A 28 8.22 1.05 -6.51
C ARG A 28 8.79 0.91 -5.10
N LYS A 29 8.85 2.01 -4.35
CA LYS A 29 9.37 2.00 -2.98
C LYS A 29 8.45 1.21 -2.06
N PHE A 30 7.15 1.40 -2.21
CA PHE A 30 6.17 0.71 -1.38
C PHE A 30 6.22 -0.80 -1.63
N ARG A 31 6.37 -1.20 -2.89
CA ARG A 31 6.47 -2.61 -3.25
C ARG A 31 7.68 -3.28 -2.59
N GLU A 32 8.80 -2.57 -2.50
CA GLU A 32 9.97 -3.07 -1.80
C GLU A 32 9.67 -3.33 -0.33
N TRP A 33 8.94 -2.43 0.31
CA TRP A 33 8.53 -2.62 1.70
C TRP A 33 7.64 -3.86 1.85
N LEU A 34 6.71 -4.06 0.91
CA LEU A 34 5.83 -5.22 0.95
C LEU A 34 6.63 -6.53 0.82
N VAL A 35 7.60 -6.54 -0.08
CA VAL A 35 8.43 -7.73 -0.30
C VAL A 35 9.23 -8.08 0.94
N LEU A 36 9.72 -7.08 1.66
CA LEU A 36 10.53 -7.29 2.85
C LEU A 36 9.71 -7.72 4.06
N ASN A 37 8.40 -7.54 4.03
CA ASN A 37 7.53 -7.91 5.15
C ASN A 37 6.88 -9.27 4.87
N PRO A 38 7.18 -10.31 5.68
CA PRO A 38 6.63 -11.65 5.42
C PRO A 38 5.10 -11.70 5.39
N SER A 39 4.44 -10.86 6.19
CA SER A 39 2.98 -10.82 6.23
C SER A 39 2.36 -10.17 5.01
N LEU A 40 3.10 -9.32 4.30
CA LEU A 40 2.59 -8.54 3.18
C LEU A 40 3.22 -8.92 1.84
N ARG A 41 4.14 -9.86 1.85
CA ARG A 41 4.91 -10.22 0.64
C ARG A 41 4.00 -10.59 -0.53
N SER A 42 2.92 -11.32 -0.26
CA SER A 42 2.00 -11.75 -1.31
C SER A 42 1.30 -10.58 -1.99
N LEU A 43 1.16 -9.46 -1.29
CA LEU A 43 0.52 -8.28 -1.87
C LEU A 43 1.38 -7.61 -2.93
N ALA A 44 2.69 -7.81 -2.89
CA ALA A 44 3.60 -7.25 -3.89
C ALA A 44 3.44 -7.94 -5.25
N SER A 45 2.85 -9.14 -5.26
CA SER A 45 2.71 -9.96 -6.46
C SER A 45 1.31 -9.91 -7.06
N VAL A 46 0.36 -9.18 -6.47
CA VAL A 46 -0.99 -9.12 -7.03
C VAL A 46 -0.96 -8.43 -8.37
N THR A 47 -1.75 -8.96 -9.31
CA THR A 47 -1.83 -8.42 -10.66
C THR A 47 -2.83 -7.28 -10.76
N ARG A 48 -3.76 -7.19 -9.81
CA ARG A 48 -4.71 -6.09 -9.76
C ARG A 48 -3.97 -4.78 -9.51
N ARG A 49 -4.57 -3.69 -9.97
CA ARG A 49 -4.05 -2.35 -9.71
C ARG A 49 -4.63 -1.72 -8.46
N THR A 50 -5.42 -2.48 -7.71
CA THR A 50 -6.07 -1.99 -6.49
C THR A 50 -5.88 -2.98 -5.37
N PHE A 51 -5.94 -2.47 -4.13
CA PHE A 51 -6.00 -3.29 -2.93
C PHE A 51 -7.42 -3.28 -2.39
N THR A 52 -7.90 -4.45 -1.97
CA THR A 52 -9.19 -4.56 -1.30
C THR A 52 -9.12 -3.89 0.07
N PRO A 53 -10.28 -3.55 0.67
CA PRO A 53 -10.29 -3.00 2.04
C PRO A 53 -9.58 -3.90 3.05
N ALA A 54 -9.71 -5.22 2.93
CA ALA A 54 -9.04 -6.15 3.82
C ALA A 54 -7.53 -6.06 3.69
N GLU A 55 -7.03 -5.93 2.46
CA GLU A 55 -5.61 -5.78 2.19
C GLU A 55 -5.08 -4.45 2.73
N VAL A 56 -5.85 -3.38 2.54
CA VAL A 56 -5.49 -2.06 3.07
C VAL A 56 -5.40 -2.13 4.60
N GLN A 57 -6.32 -2.84 5.23
CA GLN A 57 -6.30 -2.99 6.67
C GLN A 57 -5.05 -3.71 7.16
N LEU A 58 -4.63 -4.76 6.45
CA LEU A 58 -3.38 -5.47 6.77
C LEU A 58 -2.18 -4.53 6.65
N ILE A 59 -2.15 -3.73 5.61
CA ILE A 59 -1.05 -2.79 5.38
C ILE A 59 -1.00 -1.76 6.52
N TYR A 60 -2.15 -1.22 6.89
CA TYR A 60 -2.21 -0.24 7.98
C TYR A 60 -1.78 -0.88 9.31
N ALA A 61 -2.10 -2.14 9.52
CA ALA A 61 -1.71 -2.84 10.76
C ALA A 61 -0.20 -3.01 10.85
N GLU A 62 0.48 -3.24 9.71
CA GLU A 62 1.92 -3.48 9.70
C GLU A 62 2.74 -2.19 9.61
N PHE A 63 2.31 -1.25 8.78
CA PHE A 63 3.07 -0.01 8.56
C PHE A 63 2.54 1.19 9.33
N GLY A 64 1.34 1.07 9.90
CA GLY A 64 0.64 2.22 10.47
C GLY A 64 -0.09 3.01 9.39
N GLU A 65 -0.98 3.90 9.82
CA GLU A 65 -1.67 4.78 8.89
C GLU A 65 -0.72 5.87 8.40
N PRO A 66 -0.81 6.20 7.12
CA PRO A 66 0.05 7.24 6.56
C PRO A 66 -0.23 8.64 7.08
#